data_e352bbcd35d3a3250544c78e3d70ac8c
#
_entry.id   e352bbcd35d3a3250544c78e3d70ac8c
#
_cell.length_a   1.000
_cell.length_b   1.000
_cell.length_c   1.000
_cell.angle_alpha   90.00
_cell.angle_beta   90.00
_cell.angle_gamma   90.00
#
_symmetry.space_group_name_H-M   'P 1'
#
loop_
_entity.id
_entity.type
_entity.pdbx_description
1 polymer ?
#
loop_
_entity_poly.entity_id
_entity_poly.type
_entity_poly.pdbx_seq_one_letter_code
_entity_poly.pdbx_strand_id
1 'polypeptide(L)'
;DVLPEGLTWRIHDGYIRTTTWDAEGESITLGIWGPGDLVTNAHSGLDPVEVQCLTTVVVEQHNPSDAETLAFLLQQIRNTEEIFEINRIRSAERRLLMLLRWIGLRFGQVSSRGYRFSLKDMNLTHRALAEVCGLTRVTVTKNLNRYKTLGLLQQVSEVDLFIPSEGLALAI
;
A
#
# COMPACT_ATOMS: atom_id res chain seq x y z
N ASP A 1 2.28 1.48 -16.14
CA ASP A 1 2.01 2.81 -16.72
C ASP A 1 2.13 3.88 -15.62
N VAL A 2 2.48 5.11 -16.03
CA VAL A 2 2.61 6.28 -15.16
C VAL A 2 1.60 7.33 -15.62
N LEU A 3 0.89 7.96 -14.69
CA LEU A 3 -0.03 9.04 -15.01
C LEU A 3 0.73 10.35 -15.21
N PRO A 4 0.20 11.27 -16.08
CA PRO A 4 0.78 12.58 -16.31
C PRO A 4 0.99 13.38 -15.03
N GLU A 5 2.14 14.08 -14.96
CA GLU A 5 2.53 14.90 -13.83
C GLU A 5 1.73 16.20 -13.72
N GLY A 6 1.67 16.75 -12.51
CA GLY A 6 1.03 18.04 -12.24
C GLY A 6 -0.49 18.05 -12.31
N LEU A 7 -1.11 16.89 -12.60
CA LEU A 7 -2.56 16.75 -12.65
C LEU A 7 -3.06 16.01 -11.41
N THR A 8 -4.31 16.28 -11.05
CA THR A 8 -5.03 15.53 -10.02
C THR A 8 -6.01 14.58 -10.65
N TRP A 9 -5.99 13.33 -10.19
CA TRP A 9 -6.80 12.24 -10.69
C TRP A 9 -7.71 11.70 -9.62
N ARG A 10 -8.99 11.51 -9.92
CA ARG A 10 -9.92 10.72 -9.11
C ARG A 10 -9.90 9.29 -9.60
N ILE A 11 -9.66 8.36 -8.70
CA ILE A 11 -9.64 6.92 -9.01
C ILE A 11 -11.05 6.37 -8.90
N HIS A 12 -11.58 5.83 -10.01
CA HIS A 12 -12.87 5.13 -10.03
C HIS A 12 -12.70 3.63 -9.88
N ASP A 13 -11.62 3.07 -10.46
CA ASP A 13 -11.29 1.65 -10.36
C ASP A 13 -9.78 1.44 -10.47
N GLY A 14 -9.29 0.35 -9.86
CA GLY A 14 -7.88 -0.02 -9.84
C GLY A 14 -7.09 0.65 -8.72
N TYR A 15 -5.77 0.40 -8.74
CA TYR A 15 -4.84 0.82 -7.68
C TYR A 15 -3.62 1.52 -8.26
N ILE A 16 -3.13 2.50 -7.52
CA ILE A 16 -2.03 3.38 -7.89
C ILE A 16 -1.04 3.44 -6.73
N ARG A 17 0.25 3.59 -7.04
CA ARG A 17 1.33 3.83 -6.09
C ARG A 17 2.03 5.15 -6.42
N THR A 18 2.29 5.98 -5.43
CA THR A 18 3.19 7.13 -5.56
C THR A 18 4.58 6.74 -5.10
N THR A 19 5.58 7.03 -5.91
CA THR A 19 6.95 6.53 -5.75
C THR A 19 7.96 7.62 -6.03
N THR A 20 9.03 7.65 -5.26
CA THR A 20 10.27 8.38 -5.51
C THR A 20 11.46 7.42 -5.46
N TRP A 21 12.68 7.91 -5.62
CA TRP A 21 13.90 7.10 -5.57
C TRP A 21 14.92 7.73 -4.63
N ASP A 22 15.71 6.88 -4.01
CA ASP A 22 16.89 7.33 -3.26
C ASP A 22 18.09 7.57 -4.19
N ALA A 23 19.22 7.95 -3.60
CA ALA A 23 20.45 8.24 -4.31
C ALA A 23 21.05 7.01 -5.01
N GLU A 24 20.72 5.81 -4.56
CA GLU A 24 21.15 4.52 -5.12
C GLU A 24 20.23 4.03 -6.23
N GLY A 25 19.09 4.73 -6.48
CA GLY A 25 18.09 4.39 -7.49
C GLY A 25 17.08 3.34 -7.01
N GLU A 26 17.03 3.07 -5.72
CA GLU A 26 16.02 2.19 -5.13
C GLU A 26 14.70 2.94 -4.93
N SER A 27 13.59 2.27 -5.24
CA SER A 27 12.27 2.89 -5.17
C SER A 27 11.78 3.05 -3.73
N ILE A 28 11.27 4.22 -3.42
CA ILE A 28 10.64 4.55 -2.13
C ILE A 28 9.14 4.77 -2.37
N THR A 29 8.29 3.94 -1.77
CA THR A 29 6.84 4.10 -1.84
C THR A 29 6.39 5.16 -0.85
N LEU A 30 5.72 6.20 -1.35
CA LEU A 30 5.15 7.29 -0.55
C LEU A 30 3.68 7.04 -0.18
N GLY A 31 2.95 6.26 -0.99
CA GLY A 31 1.56 5.94 -0.74
C GLY A 31 1.02 4.90 -1.73
N ILE A 32 -0.09 4.27 -1.34
CA ILE A 32 -0.93 3.42 -2.19
C ILE A 32 -2.34 3.99 -2.15
N TRP A 33 -2.97 4.07 -3.29
CA TRP A 33 -4.25 4.72 -3.53
C TRP A 33 -5.19 3.77 -4.26
N GLY A 34 -6.48 3.83 -3.93
CA GLY A 34 -7.49 2.96 -4.50
C GLY A 34 -8.77 3.69 -4.88
N PRO A 35 -9.84 2.96 -5.24
CA PRO A 35 -11.10 3.55 -5.67
C PRO A 35 -11.67 4.54 -4.64
N GLY A 36 -12.07 5.73 -5.13
CA GLY A 36 -12.56 6.84 -4.32
C GLY A 36 -11.50 7.85 -3.88
N ASP A 37 -10.21 7.47 -3.92
CA ASP A 37 -9.12 8.39 -3.59
C ASP A 37 -8.88 9.43 -4.69
N LEU A 38 -8.35 10.59 -4.29
CA LEU A 38 -7.63 11.50 -5.18
C LEU A 38 -6.14 11.15 -5.14
N VAL A 39 -5.44 11.38 -6.25
CA VAL A 39 -3.99 11.24 -6.32
C VAL A 39 -3.39 12.32 -7.20
N THR A 40 -2.27 12.88 -6.76
CA THR A 40 -1.47 13.87 -7.51
C THR A 40 -0.04 13.89 -6.98
N ASN A 41 0.90 14.32 -7.80
CA ASN A 41 2.26 14.68 -7.38
C ASN A 41 2.51 16.20 -7.34
N ALA A 42 1.50 17.01 -7.69
CA ALA A 42 1.64 18.48 -7.80
C ALA A 42 2.06 19.19 -6.50
N HIS A 43 1.83 18.57 -5.34
CA HIS A 43 2.15 19.14 -4.02
C HIS A 43 3.34 18.47 -3.35
N SER A 44 4.08 17.61 -4.06
CA SER A 44 5.26 16.97 -3.50
C SER A 44 6.42 17.95 -3.41
N GLY A 45 7.19 17.87 -2.32
CA GLY A 45 8.48 18.53 -2.18
C GLY A 45 9.64 17.67 -2.70
N LEU A 46 9.38 16.47 -3.19
CA LEU A 46 10.37 15.56 -3.76
C LEU A 46 10.28 15.59 -5.28
N ASP A 47 11.42 15.38 -5.95
CA ASP A 47 11.55 15.32 -7.40
C ASP A 47 12.63 14.27 -7.75
N PRO A 48 12.32 13.25 -8.55
CA PRO A 48 11.01 12.98 -9.16
C PRO A 48 10.02 12.28 -8.21
N VAL A 49 8.73 12.48 -8.43
CA VAL A 49 7.67 11.66 -7.87
C VAL A 49 6.75 11.16 -8.98
N GLU A 50 6.69 9.86 -9.16
CA GLU A 50 5.81 9.24 -10.14
C GLU A 50 4.51 8.71 -9.52
N VAL A 51 3.44 8.81 -10.31
CA VAL A 51 2.13 8.23 -10.02
C VAL A 51 1.98 6.97 -10.87
N GLN A 52 2.39 5.82 -10.33
CA GLN A 52 2.48 4.54 -11.04
C GLN A 52 1.21 3.72 -10.88
N CYS A 53 0.65 3.24 -12.00
CA CYS A 53 -0.49 2.31 -11.98
C CYS A 53 -0.02 0.92 -11.56
N LEU A 54 -0.57 0.38 -10.47
CA LEU A 54 -0.33 -1.01 -10.04
C LEU A 54 -1.17 -1.99 -10.87
N THR A 55 -2.39 -1.59 -11.23
CA THR A 55 -3.34 -2.35 -12.03
C THR A 55 -3.73 -1.56 -13.28
N THR A 56 -4.61 -2.09 -14.12
CA THR A 56 -5.42 -1.27 -15.01
C THR A 56 -6.26 -0.34 -14.15
N VAL A 57 -6.30 0.95 -14.48
CA VAL A 57 -7.02 1.96 -13.72
C VAL A 57 -8.04 2.69 -14.57
N VAL A 58 -9.16 3.05 -13.95
CA VAL A 58 -10.13 4.01 -14.51
C VAL A 58 -10.02 5.27 -13.67
N VAL A 59 -9.51 6.33 -14.27
CA VAL A 59 -9.29 7.62 -13.62
C VAL A 59 -9.94 8.74 -14.38
N GLU A 60 -10.31 9.79 -13.67
CA GLU A 60 -10.85 11.03 -14.23
C GLU A 60 -9.98 12.20 -13.78
N GLN A 61 -9.61 13.07 -14.71
CA GLN A 61 -8.95 14.32 -14.34
C GLN A 61 -9.92 15.18 -13.52
N HIS A 62 -9.48 15.60 -12.36
CA HIS A 62 -10.30 16.30 -11.39
C HIS A 62 -9.65 17.66 -11.01
N ASN A 63 -10.49 18.69 -10.92
CA ASN A 63 -10.08 19.98 -10.36
C ASN A 63 -10.61 20.06 -8.91
N PRO A 64 -9.77 19.73 -7.92
CA PRO A 64 -10.24 19.68 -6.53
C PRO A 64 -10.52 21.08 -5.99
N SER A 65 -11.56 21.18 -5.18
CA SER A 65 -11.76 22.35 -4.30
C SER A 65 -10.66 22.43 -3.24
N ASP A 66 -10.54 23.56 -2.56
CA ASP A 66 -9.58 23.72 -1.46
C ASP A 66 -9.82 22.69 -0.35
N ALA A 67 -11.09 22.37 -0.05
CA ALA A 67 -11.44 21.36 0.95
C ALA A 67 -10.99 19.94 0.51
N GLU A 68 -11.17 19.57 -0.74
CA GLU A 68 -10.71 18.29 -1.28
C GLU A 68 -9.18 18.22 -1.31
N THR A 69 -8.52 19.31 -1.68
CA THR A 69 -7.05 19.42 -1.65
C THR A 69 -6.53 19.22 -0.22
N LEU A 70 -7.13 19.88 0.75
CA LEU A 70 -6.75 19.70 2.16
C LEU A 70 -6.97 18.26 2.63
N ALA A 71 -8.12 17.66 2.31
CA ALA A 71 -8.42 16.27 2.66
C ALA A 71 -7.40 15.30 2.03
N PHE A 72 -7.04 15.52 0.77
CA PHE A 72 -5.99 14.75 0.08
C PHE A 72 -4.63 14.89 0.79
N LEU A 73 -4.19 16.12 1.10
CA LEU A 73 -2.90 16.36 1.76
C LEU A 73 -2.85 15.70 3.14
N LEU A 74 -3.92 15.77 3.92
CA LEU A 74 -4.02 15.08 5.21
C LEU A 74 -3.94 13.56 5.05
N GLN A 75 -4.59 13.00 4.02
CA GLN A 75 -4.51 11.57 3.74
C GLN A 75 -3.11 11.16 3.28
N GLN A 76 -2.46 11.97 2.46
CA GLN A 76 -1.08 11.73 2.02
C GLN A 76 -0.11 11.74 3.18
N ILE A 77 -0.23 12.71 4.09
CA ILE A 77 0.59 12.78 5.31
C ILE A 77 0.42 11.49 6.12
N ARG A 78 -0.82 11.09 6.42
CA ARG A 78 -1.10 9.85 7.16
C ARG A 78 -0.49 8.61 6.50
N ASN A 79 -0.69 8.45 5.19
CA ASN A 79 -0.13 7.30 4.45
C ASN A 79 1.40 7.28 4.55
N THR A 80 2.03 8.43 4.38
CA THR A 80 3.50 8.53 4.46
C THR A 80 4.01 8.24 5.86
N GLU A 81 3.36 8.77 6.90
CA GLU A 81 3.70 8.51 8.30
C GLU A 81 3.56 7.03 8.66
N GLU A 82 2.44 6.40 8.28
CA GLU A 82 2.17 4.98 8.54
C GLU A 82 3.18 4.06 7.82
N ILE A 83 3.48 4.33 6.54
CA ILE A 83 4.49 3.58 5.78
C ILE A 83 5.89 3.81 6.38
N PHE A 84 6.21 5.04 6.80
CA PHE A 84 7.47 5.35 7.45
C PHE A 84 7.61 4.59 8.77
N GLU A 85 6.57 4.57 9.62
CA GLU A 85 6.56 3.83 10.88
C GLU A 85 6.77 2.33 10.64
N ILE A 86 6.05 1.74 9.67
CA ILE A 86 6.22 0.34 9.27
C ILE A 86 7.68 0.06 8.88
N ASN A 87 8.27 0.91 8.05
CA ASN A 87 9.64 0.73 7.57
C ASN A 87 10.71 0.90 8.66
N ARG A 88 10.39 1.53 9.78
CA ARG A 88 11.28 1.61 10.97
C ARG A 88 11.26 0.36 11.83
N ILE A 89 10.35 -0.57 11.64
CA ILE A 89 10.33 -1.85 12.35
C ILE A 89 11.56 -2.67 11.94
N ARG A 90 12.40 -3.05 12.91
CA ARG A 90 13.67 -3.74 12.65
C ARG A 90 13.46 -5.18 12.15
N SER A 91 12.52 -5.90 12.74
CA SER A 91 12.21 -7.28 12.33
C SER A 91 11.52 -7.28 10.95
N ALA A 92 12.15 -7.92 9.97
CA ALA A 92 11.59 -8.08 8.62
C ALA A 92 10.23 -8.79 8.64
N GLU A 93 10.11 -9.82 9.49
CA GLU A 93 8.86 -10.56 9.69
C GLU A 93 7.76 -9.64 10.23
N ARG A 94 8.01 -8.91 11.30
CA ARG A 94 7.02 -7.98 11.86
C ARG A 94 6.70 -6.83 10.90
N ARG A 95 7.68 -6.29 10.20
CA ARG A 95 7.50 -5.22 9.21
C ARG A 95 6.53 -5.61 8.11
N LEU A 96 6.74 -6.77 7.49
CA LEU A 96 5.85 -7.26 6.44
C LEU A 96 4.43 -7.55 6.98
N LEU A 97 4.29 -8.13 8.15
CA LEU A 97 2.98 -8.39 8.75
C LEU A 97 2.21 -7.09 9.02
N MET A 98 2.91 -6.04 9.49
CA MET A 98 2.31 -4.73 9.73
C MET A 98 1.91 -4.03 8.41
N LEU A 99 2.69 -4.21 7.32
CA LEU A 99 2.28 -3.74 6.00
C LEU A 99 1.00 -4.46 5.51
N LEU A 100 0.93 -5.77 5.64
CA LEU A 100 -0.27 -6.53 5.25
C LEU A 100 -1.51 -6.11 6.06
N ARG A 101 -1.33 -5.84 7.34
CA ARG A 101 -2.38 -5.27 8.19
C ARG A 101 -2.83 -3.90 7.69
N TRP A 102 -1.90 -3.03 7.38
CA TRP A 102 -2.19 -1.70 6.85
C TRP A 102 -2.99 -1.77 5.54
N ILE A 103 -2.58 -2.66 4.62
CA ILE A 103 -3.31 -2.93 3.38
C ILE A 103 -4.73 -3.42 3.67
N GLY A 104 -4.87 -4.38 4.58
CA GLY A 104 -6.18 -4.94 4.95
C GLY A 104 -7.11 -3.92 5.59
N LEU A 105 -6.60 -3.02 6.43
CA LEU A 105 -7.37 -1.94 7.05
C LEU A 105 -7.80 -0.88 6.05
N ARG A 106 -6.95 -0.54 5.09
CA ARG A 106 -7.20 0.55 4.16
C ARG A 106 -8.05 0.12 2.97
N PHE A 107 -7.84 -1.07 2.43
CA PHE A 107 -8.44 -1.52 1.17
C PHE A 107 -9.30 -2.77 1.32
N GLY A 108 -9.23 -3.45 2.44
CA GLY A 108 -9.93 -4.69 2.68
C GLY A 108 -11.30 -4.53 3.33
N GLN A 109 -11.91 -5.67 3.58
CA GLN A 109 -13.14 -5.78 4.36
C GLN A 109 -12.75 -6.02 5.82
N VAL A 110 -13.08 -5.07 6.68
CA VAL A 110 -12.80 -5.10 8.12
C VAL A 110 -13.98 -5.68 8.88
N SER A 111 -13.71 -6.63 9.77
CA SER A 111 -14.69 -7.23 10.67
C SER A 111 -14.11 -7.38 12.09
N SER A 112 -14.95 -7.73 13.07
CA SER A 112 -14.48 -8.05 14.43
C SER A 112 -13.51 -9.23 14.48
N ARG A 113 -13.52 -10.11 13.46
CA ARG A 113 -12.66 -11.29 13.38
C ARG A 113 -11.33 -11.04 12.67
N GLY A 114 -11.20 -9.95 11.91
CA GLY A 114 -9.98 -9.64 11.18
C GLY A 114 -10.24 -8.90 9.87
N TYR A 115 -9.27 -8.97 8.96
CA TYR A 115 -9.22 -8.23 7.71
C TYR A 115 -9.15 -9.19 6.53
N ARG A 116 -10.05 -9.02 5.55
CA ARG A 116 -10.04 -9.76 4.28
C ARG A 116 -9.64 -8.82 3.15
N PHE A 117 -8.65 -9.20 2.36
CA PHE A 117 -8.14 -8.40 1.25
C PHE A 117 -7.49 -9.29 0.18
N SER A 118 -7.26 -8.73 -1.01
CA SER A 118 -6.62 -9.42 -2.13
C SER A 118 -5.36 -8.68 -2.60
N LEU A 119 -4.21 -9.28 -2.40
CA LEU A 119 -2.95 -8.78 -2.99
C LEU A 119 -2.94 -8.94 -4.50
N LYS A 120 -3.63 -9.96 -5.03
CA LYS A 120 -3.72 -10.24 -6.46
C LYS A 120 -4.51 -9.15 -7.18
N ASP A 121 -5.67 -8.75 -6.65
CA ASP A 121 -6.50 -7.70 -7.25
C ASP A 121 -5.82 -6.33 -7.23
N MET A 122 -4.96 -6.10 -6.25
CA MET A 122 -4.13 -4.90 -6.14
C MET A 122 -2.82 -4.99 -6.93
N ASN A 123 -2.53 -6.14 -7.57
CA ASN A 123 -1.24 -6.46 -8.20
C ASN A 123 -0.03 -6.22 -7.28
N LEU A 124 -0.23 -6.41 -5.97
CA LEU A 124 0.84 -6.34 -4.98
C LEU A 124 1.60 -7.66 -4.94
N THR A 125 2.48 -7.86 -5.92
CA THR A 125 3.36 -9.01 -6.02
C THR A 125 4.35 -9.06 -4.85
N HIS A 126 5.01 -10.22 -4.64
CA HIS A 126 6.07 -10.34 -3.63
C HIS A 126 7.21 -9.32 -3.87
N ARG A 127 7.47 -8.96 -5.13
CA ARG A 127 8.42 -7.91 -5.49
C ARG A 127 7.91 -6.54 -5.06
N ALA A 128 6.66 -6.20 -5.38
CA ALA A 128 6.07 -4.93 -4.99
C ALA A 128 6.02 -4.76 -3.46
N LEU A 129 5.65 -5.82 -2.72
CA LEU A 129 5.69 -5.81 -1.25
C LEU A 129 7.12 -5.62 -0.71
N ALA A 130 8.10 -6.25 -1.36
CA ALA A 130 9.51 -6.10 -0.98
C ALA A 130 9.98 -4.65 -1.16
N GLU A 131 9.64 -4.01 -2.28
CA GLU A 131 9.95 -2.60 -2.55
C GLU A 131 9.32 -1.67 -1.49
N VAL A 132 8.05 -1.88 -1.13
CA VAL A 132 7.36 -1.06 -0.10
C VAL A 132 8.01 -1.20 1.27
N CYS A 133 8.45 -2.42 1.63
CA CYS A 133 9.03 -2.72 2.95
C CYS A 133 10.55 -2.56 3.03
N GLY A 134 11.26 -2.26 1.94
CA GLY A 134 12.73 -2.33 1.91
C GLY A 134 13.24 -3.73 2.26
N LEU A 135 12.62 -4.78 1.69
CA LEU A 135 12.98 -6.18 1.87
C LEU A 135 13.35 -6.81 0.53
N THR A 136 13.93 -8.01 0.56
CA THR A 136 14.11 -8.80 -0.66
C THR A 136 12.84 -9.60 -0.97
N ARG A 137 12.59 -9.88 -2.27
CA ARG A 137 11.50 -10.76 -2.71
C ARG A 137 11.54 -12.13 -2.01
N VAL A 138 12.75 -12.68 -1.80
CA VAL A 138 12.93 -13.98 -1.13
C VAL A 138 12.47 -13.91 0.32
N THR A 139 12.83 -12.84 1.03
CA THR A 139 12.40 -12.61 2.42
C THR A 139 10.87 -12.49 2.50
N VAL A 140 10.24 -11.76 1.58
CA VAL A 140 8.76 -11.66 1.52
C VAL A 140 8.13 -13.04 1.32
N THR A 141 8.59 -13.81 0.33
CA THR A 141 8.07 -15.16 0.05
C THR A 141 8.18 -16.07 1.27
N LYS A 142 9.35 -16.08 1.93
CA LYS A 142 9.58 -16.88 3.13
C LYS A 142 8.64 -16.50 4.27
N ASN A 143 8.47 -15.20 4.53
CA ASN A 143 7.62 -14.72 5.61
C ASN A 143 6.13 -14.99 5.34
N LEU A 144 5.64 -14.79 4.11
CA LEU A 144 4.25 -15.11 3.75
C LEU A 144 3.93 -16.59 3.98
N ASN A 145 4.84 -17.50 3.59
CA ASN A 145 4.67 -18.92 3.85
C ASN A 145 4.67 -19.24 5.35
N ARG A 146 5.55 -18.61 6.11
CA ARG A 146 5.60 -18.75 7.57
C ARG A 146 4.31 -18.26 8.23
N TYR A 147 3.76 -17.11 7.82
CA TYR A 147 2.48 -16.62 8.36
C TYR A 147 1.33 -17.58 8.10
N LYS A 148 1.29 -18.20 6.91
CA LYS A 148 0.29 -19.23 6.59
C LYS A 148 0.43 -20.44 7.51
N THR A 149 1.65 -20.92 7.75
CA THR A 149 1.93 -22.04 8.66
C THR A 149 1.52 -21.72 10.10
N LEU A 150 1.74 -20.48 10.54
CA LEU A 150 1.41 -20.03 11.90
C LEU A 150 -0.06 -19.61 12.09
N GLY A 151 -0.87 -19.61 11.03
CA GLY A 151 -2.25 -19.15 11.06
C GLY A 151 -2.42 -17.63 11.15
N LEU A 152 -1.34 -16.86 11.04
CA LEU A 152 -1.36 -15.39 11.03
C LEU A 152 -1.91 -14.81 9.72
N LEU A 153 -1.84 -15.58 8.65
CA LEU A 153 -2.38 -15.25 7.33
C LEU A 153 -3.08 -16.50 6.79
N GLN A 154 -4.33 -16.38 6.40
CA GLN A 154 -5.14 -17.49 5.90
C GLN A 154 -5.54 -17.23 4.46
N GLN A 155 -5.45 -18.27 3.61
CA GLN A 155 -6.01 -18.24 2.26
C GLN A 155 -7.49 -18.63 2.36
N VAL A 156 -8.40 -17.71 2.05
CA VAL A 156 -9.86 -17.96 2.17
C VAL A 156 -10.56 -18.16 0.83
N SER A 157 -9.91 -17.76 -0.27
CA SER A 157 -10.30 -18.08 -1.65
C SER A 157 -9.07 -18.09 -2.56
N GLU A 158 -9.24 -18.25 -3.88
CA GLU A 158 -8.13 -18.19 -4.83
C GLU A 158 -7.40 -16.84 -4.84
N VAL A 159 -8.09 -15.77 -4.46
CA VAL A 159 -7.55 -14.39 -4.49
C VAL A 159 -7.47 -13.74 -3.12
N ASP A 160 -8.34 -14.15 -2.19
CA ASP A 160 -8.49 -13.47 -0.90
C ASP A 160 -7.62 -14.07 0.20
N LEU A 161 -7.02 -13.18 0.94
CA LEU A 161 -6.29 -13.44 2.17
C LEU A 161 -7.06 -12.88 3.36
N PHE A 162 -6.85 -13.48 4.52
CA PHE A 162 -7.45 -13.05 5.79
C PHE A 162 -6.40 -13.01 6.89
N ILE A 163 -6.36 -11.91 7.63
CA ILE A 163 -5.55 -11.76 8.83
C ILE A 163 -6.47 -11.76 10.04
N PRO A 164 -6.42 -12.77 10.93
CA PRO A 164 -7.22 -12.82 12.14
C PRO A 164 -6.84 -11.71 13.13
N SER A 165 -7.83 -11.10 13.80
CA SER A 165 -7.58 -10.07 14.83
C SER A 165 -6.78 -10.61 16.01
N GLU A 166 -7.01 -11.86 16.41
CA GLU A 166 -6.33 -12.51 17.54
C GLU A 166 -4.85 -12.80 17.26
N GLY A 167 -4.47 -13.08 16.00
CA GLY A 167 -3.08 -13.33 15.62
C GLY A 167 -2.17 -12.11 15.73
N LEU A 168 -2.73 -10.92 15.72
CA LEU A 168 -1.99 -9.66 15.83
C LEU A 168 -1.54 -9.36 17.28
N ALA A 169 -2.24 -9.85 18.28
CA ALA A 169 -1.87 -9.68 19.69
C ALA A 169 -0.63 -10.51 20.07
N LEU A 170 -0.32 -11.57 19.33
CA LEU A 170 0.85 -12.44 19.57
C LEU A 170 2.12 -11.97 18.84
N ALA A 171 2.00 -11.00 17.92
CA ALA A 171 3.09 -10.47 17.11
C ALA A 171 3.63 -9.10 17.62
N ILE A 172 3.08 -8.60 18.75
CA ILE A 172 3.48 -7.33 19.41
C ILE A 172 4.54 -7.61 20.52
#